data_429d8080aa913840f4f289b32def8ffb
#
_entry.id   429d8080aa913840f4f289b32def8ffb
#
_cell.length_a   1.000
_cell.length_b   1.000
_cell.length_c   1.000
_cell.angle_alpha   90.00
_cell.angle_beta   90.00
_cell.angle_gamma   90.00
#
_symmetry.space_group_name_H-M   'P 1'
#
loop_
_entity.id
_entity.type
_entity.pdbx_description
1 polymer ?
#
loop_
_entity_poly.entity_id
_entity_poly.type
_entity_poly.pdbx_seq_one_letter_code
_entity_poly.pdbx_strand_id
1 'polypeptide(L)'
;MTTRRDLLWATAALPLLGRSGLAAAQGGSTAGGLAVAATTPVVAGVRRPDTTRLPQRIAFGSCAEGAVPQPIWEAVLAADPDLFIFLGDNIYGDTRDPAVLSAKYAQFAAQPGFRRLCDRVPVLATWDDHDYGEDDAGVEYPMKEVSQRIFCDFWGEPSDSLRRTRDGIYDAVEFSAGGRRLQVLLPDLRFNRTPLRMLDLGGKKYDDWTVELERAGRPVPGPYERNPDPQATMLGARQWQWLEAQLARPADLRVFASSLQVVADFPGWEAWTNYAEDHQRLLQAIRSQRANGLLCLSGDTHYAEASCLRTNVPYPLWDFTSSGLTETWPVLPPNSRRVGEAWREPNFGLLQIDWSDPAAVRVTAQVRDVTSAVRIEQRLDSRELRVGS
;
A
#
# COMPACT_ATOMS: atom_id res chain seq x y z
N MET A 1 16.15 8.82 -13.72
CA MET A 1 15.13 9.21 -12.73
C MET A 1 15.71 8.87 -11.39
N THR A 2 15.74 9.82 -10.47
CA THR A 2 16.25 9.61 -9.12
C THR A 2 15.09 9.03 -8.31
N THR A 3 15.23 7.82 -7.81
CA THR A 3 14.19 7.15 -7.03
C THR A 3 14.14 7.70 -5.60
N ARG A 4 13.04 7.52 -4.85
CA ARG A 4 12.98 7.81 -3.40
C ARG A 4 14.18 7.25 -2.65
N ARG A 5 14.71 6.12 -3.10
CA ARG A 5 15.89 5.43 -2.55
C ARG A 5 17.19 6.21 -2.77
N ASP A 6 17.35 6.89 -3.90
CA ASP A 6 18.56 7.66 -4.21
C ASP A 6 18.69 8.91 -3.32
N LEU A 7 17.57 9.48 -2.86
CA LEU A 7 17.54 10.59 -1.90
C LEU A 7 17.99 10.19 -0.47
N LEU A 8 17.82 8.91 -0.09
CA LEU A 8 18.16 8.41 1.25
C LEU A 8 19.67 8.13 1.43
N TRP A 9 20.44 7.93 0.34
CA TRP A 9 21.86 7.54 0.40
C TRP A 9 22.85 8.70 0.27
N ALA A 10 22.39 9.91 -0.01
CA ALA A 10 23.25 11.07 -0.21
C ALA A 10 23.94 11.59 1.06
N THR A 11 23.63 11.07 2.26
CA THR A 11 24.16 11.54 3.53
C THR A 11 25.21 10.65 4.20
N ALA A 12 25.59 9.50 3.62
CA ALA A 12 26.58 8.58 4.22
C ALA A 12 27.45 7.88 3.18
N ALA A 13 28.42 8.57 2.59
CA ALA A 13 29.52 7.92 1.87
C ALA A 13 30.84 8.68 2.04
N LEU A 14 31.74 8.13 2.85
CA LEU A 14 33.17 8.36 2.79
C LEU A 14 33.78 7.35 1.79
N PRO A 15 34.76 7.74 0.95
CA PRO A 15 35.21 6.93 -0.17
C PRO A 15 36.25 5.89 0.24
N LEU A 16 36.11 4.66 -0.21
CA LEU A 16 37.19 3.68 -0.29
C LEU A 16 37.53 3.42 -1.75
N LEU A 17 38.70 3.84 -2.14
CA LEU A 17 39.35 3.61 -3.43
C LEU A 17 39.74 2.13 -3.60
N GLY A 18 39.37 1.52 -4.71
CA GLY A 18 39.86 0.22 -5.14
C GLY A 18 39.74 0.06 -6.66
N ARG A 19 40.88 0.19 -7.37
CA ARG A 19 41.03 -0.06 -8.84
C ARG A 19 41.13 -1.55 -9.14
N SER A 20 40.56 -1.97 -10.28
CA SER A 20 41.06 -2.96 -11.27
C SER A 20 39.86 -3.38 -12.15
N GLY A 21 39.87 -3.24 -13.46
CA GLY A 21 40.61 -3.91 -14.45
C GLY A 21 39.63 -4.30 -15.54
N LEU A 22 39.60 -3.59 -16.71
CA LEU A 22 38.82 -3.97 -17.90
C LEU A 22 39.37 -5.27 -18.51
N ALA A 23 38.47 -6.16 -18.94
CA ALA A 23 38.73 -7.12 -20.03
C ALA A 23 37.49 -7.16 -20.94
N ALA A 24 37.69 -6.71 -22.18
CA ALA A 24 36.71 -6.84 -23.26
C ALA A 24 36.82 -8.23 -23.89
N ALA A 25 35.69 -8.89 -24.11
CA ALA A 25 35.62 -10.03 -25.04
C ALA A 25 34.40 -9.79 -25.97
N GLN A 26 34.72 -9.66 -27.25
CA GLN A 26 33.79 -9.73 -28.37
C GLN A 26 33.45 -11.18 -28.69
N GLY A 27 32.22 -11.48 -29.09
CA GLY A 27 31.96 -12.76 -29.77
C GLY A 27 30.50 -13.16 -29.86
N GLY A 28 29.90 -13.00 -31.06
CA GLY A 28 29.01 -13.99 -31.64
C GLY A 28 27.53 -13.98 -31.27
N SER A 29 26.73 -13.36 -32.15
CA SER A 29 25.27 -13.53 -32.25
C SER A 29 24.92 -14.97 -32.65
N THR A 30 24.13 -15.67 -31.81
CA THR A 30 23.27 -16.76 -32.26
C THR A 30 21.93 -16.59 -31.55
N ALA A 31 20.88 -16.37 -32.35
CA ALA A 31 19.50 -16.35 -31.89
C ALA A 31 19.08 -17.75 -31.39
N GLY A 32 19.26 -18.00 -30.11
CA GLY A 32 18.71 -19.15 -29.40
C GLY A 32 17.62 -18.62 -28.47
N GLY A 33 16.37 -18.99 -28.72
CA GLY A 33 15.27 -18.72 -27.76
C GLY A 33 15.66 -19.33 -26.42
N LEU A 34 15.96 -18.48 -25.45
CA LEU A 34 16.15 -18.87 -24.05
C LEU A 34 14.80 -19.36 -23.54
N ALA A 35 14.64 -20.69 -23.47
CA ALA A 35 13.63 -21.29 -22.63
C ALA A 35 13.93 -20.83 -21.20
N VAL A 36 13.12 -19.90 -20.69
CA VAL A 36 13.15 -19.52 -19.27
C VAL A 36 12.89 -20.82 -18.51
N ALA A 37 13.90 -21.32 -17.82
CA ALA A 37 13.74 -22.45 -16.92
C ALA A 37 12.60 -22.11 -15.97
N ALA A 38 11.56 -22.95 -15.94
CA ALA A 38 10.44 -22.79 -15.04
C ALA A 38 10.98 -22.90 -13.61
N THR A 39 11.28 -21.77 -12.99
CA THR A 39 11.61 -21.70 -11.57
C THR A 39 10.36 -22.09 -10.81
N THR A 40 10.48 -23.02 -9.86
CA THR A 40 9.35 -23.38 -8.98
C THR A 40 8.84 -22.09 -8.32
N PRO A 41 7.53 -21.77 -8.40
CA PRO A 41 7.01 -20.56 -7.80
C PRO A 41 7.34 -20.50 -6.32
N VAL A 42 7.81 -19.35 -5.85
CA VAL A 42 8.00 -19.09 -4.43
C VAL A 42 6.63 -18.82 -3.82
N VAL A 43 6.29 -19.54 -2.76
CA VAL A 43 4.99 -19.40 -2.07
C VAL A 43 5.26 -18.94 -0.64
N ALA A 44 4.55 -17.92 -0.20
CA ALA A 44 4.66 -17.39 1.16
C ALA A 44 4.14 -18.35 2.24
N GLY A 45 3.32 -19.33 1.85
CA GLY A 45 2.70 -20.28 2.79
C GLY A 45 1.61 -19.65 3.67
N VAL A 46 0.97 -18.58 3.20
CA VAL A 46 -0.03 -17.82 3.97
C VAL A 46 -1.27 -18.64 4.26
N ARG A 47 -1.83 -18.42 5.44
CA ARG A 47 -3.15 -18.94 5.81
C ARG A 47 -4.24 -18.02 5.27
N ARG A 48 -5.29 -18.62 4.71
CA ARG A 48 -6.48 -17.85 4.33
C ARG A 48 -7.38 -17.60 5.55
N PRO A 49 -8.04 -16.43 5.61
CA PRO A 49 -8.93 -16.13 6.71
C PRO A 49 -10.18 -17.01 6.70
N ASP A 50 -10.65 -17.37 7.89
CA ASP A 50 -11.97 -17.97 8.10
C ASP A 50 -13.03 -16.87 8.06
N THR A 51 -13.75 -16.78 6.95
CA THR A 51 -14.75 -15.73 6.72
C THR A 51 -16.04 -15.93 7.50
N THR A 52 -16.19 -17.03 8.22
CA THR A 52 -17.33 -17.30 9.12
C THR A 52 -17.13 -16.72 10.53
N ARG A 53 -15.99 -16.08 10.78
CA ARG A 53 -15.62 -15.44 12.04
C ARG A 53 -15.27 -13.97 11.80
N LEU A 54 -15.78 -13.09 12.64
CA LEU A 54 -15.41 -11.67 12.60
C LEU A 54 -14.06 -11.46 13.31
N PRO A 55 -13.06 -10.88 12.64
CA PRO A 55 -11.82 -10.51 13.31
C PRO A 55 -12.07 -9.38 14.31
N GLN A 56 -11.44 -9.47 15.47
CA GLN A 56 -11.45 -8.43 16.50
C GLN A 56 -10.19 -7.58 16.46
N ARG A 57 -9.10 -8.12 15.91
CA ARG A 57 -7.81 -7.44 15.78
C ARG A 57 -7.29 -7.62 14.36
N ILE A 58 -7.21 -6.53 13.62
CA ILE A 58 -6.64 -6.50 12.28
C ILE A 58 -5.37 -5.67 12.32
N ALA A 59 -4.21 -6.33 12.15
CA ALA A 59 -2.96 -5.61 11.96
C ALA A 59 -2.73 -5.30 10.47
N PHE A 60 -2.00 -4.23 10.17
CA PHE A 60 -1.71 -3.83 8.79
C PHE A 60 -0.41 -3.05 8.69
N GLY A 61 0.15 -2.98 7.49
CA GLY A 61 1.34 -2.19 7.21
C GLY A 61 1.85 -2.42 5.79
N SER A 62 2.83 -1.62 5.40
CA SER A 62 3.52 -1.65 4.11
C SER A 62 5.01 -1.35 4.26
N CYS A 63 5.74 -1.36 3.15
CA CYS A 63 7.14 -0.98 3.05
C CYS A 63 8.06 -1.90 3.88
N ALA A 64 8.11 -3.17 3.43
CA ALA A 64 8.87 -4.26 4.04
C ALA A 64 10.07 -4.68 3.15
N GLU A 65 11.24 -4.07 3.34
CA GLU A 65 12.46 -4.49 2.62
C GLU A 65 12.96 -5.85 3.13
N GLY A 66 12.96 -6.82 2.23
CA GLY A 66 13.34 -8.20 2.54
C GLY A 66 14.83 -8.40 2.86
N ALA A 67 15.69 -7.44 2.53
CA ALA A 67 17.14 -7.53 2.74
C ALA A 67 17.60 -7.08 4.14
N VAL A 68 16.74 -6.39 4.91
CA VAL A 68 17.08 -5.84 6.23
C VAL A 68 16.45 -6.63 7.37
N PRO A 69 16.99 -6.56 8.61
CA PRO A 69 16.35 -7.14 9.78
C PRO A 69 14.96 -6.51 10.03
N GLN A 70 13.99 -7.34 10.37
CA GLN A 70 12.58 -6.95 10.52
C GLN A 70 12.09 -7.18 11.96
N PRO A 71 12.58 -6.46 12.98
CA PRO A 71 12.19 -6.65 14.37
C PRO A 71 10.71 -6.34 14.63
N ILE A 72 10.04 -5.61 13.75
CA ILE A 72 8.63 -5.22 13.86
C ILE A 72 7.70 -6.44 14.02
N TRP A 73 8.06 -7.60 13.45
CA TRP A 73 7.22 -8.80 13.51
C TRP A 73 7.02 -9.32 14.93
N GLU A 74 7.96 -9.07 15.85
CA GLU A 74 7.78 -9.46 17.27
C GLU A 74 6.65 -8.64 17.90
N ALA A 75 6.59 -7.34 17.61
CA ALA A 75 5.53 -6.47 18.12
C ALA A 75 4.17 -6.80 17.47
N VAL A 76 4.16 -7.09 16.16
CA VAL A 76 2.95 -7.53 15.46
C VAL A 76 2.42 -8.82 16.04
N LEU A 77 3.26 -9.84 16.25
CA LEU A 77 2.87 -11.12 16.82
C LEU A 77 2.42 -11.00 18.29
N ALA A 78 3.05 -10.09 19.06
CA ALA A 78 2.65 -9.81 20.45
C ALA A 78 1.26 -9.12 20.52
N ALA A 79 0.84 -8.39 19.50
CA ALA A 79 -0.50 -7.82 19.39
C ALA A 79 -1.57 -8.89 19.11
N ASP A 80 -1.18 -10.12 18.79
CA ASP A 80 -2.02 -11.31 18.57
C ASP A 80 -3.20 -11.01 17.60
N PRO A 81 -2.93 -10.56 16.34
CA PRO A 81 -3.97 -10.21 15.40
C PRO A 81 -4.68 -11.46 14.84
N ASP A 82 -5.99 -11.29 14.55
CA ASP A 82 -6.82 -12.30 13.88
C ASP A 82 -6.63 -12.29 12.36
N LEU A 83 -6.11 -11.16 11.84
CA LEU A 83 -5.85 -10.93 10.42
C LEU A 83 -4.70 -9.94 10.28
N PHE A 84 -3.82 -10.13 9.29
CA PHE A 84 -2.87 -9.13 8.84
C PHE A 84 -3.17 -8.70 7.40
N ILE A 85 -3.14 -7.39 7.11
CA ILE A 85 -3.33 -6.85 5.77
C ILE A 85 -2.04 -6.16 5.33
N PHE A 86 -1.41 -6.70 4.29
CA PHE A 86 -0.30 -6.06 3.59
C PHE A 86 -0.84 -5.02 2.59
N LEU A 87 -0.33 -3.79 2.70
CA LEU A 87 -0.81 -2.65 1.92
C LEU A 87 0.12 -2.26 0.76
N GLY A 88 0.94 -3.20 0.29
CA GLY A 88 1.89 -2.96 -0.80
C GLY A 88 3.31 -2.76 -0.30
N ASP A 89 4.27 -2.64 -1.23
CA ASP A 89 5.71 -2.63 -0.97
C ASP A 89 6.13 -3.79 -0.08
N ASN A 90 5.57 -4.97 -0.38
CA ASN A 90 5.92 -6.18 0.35
C ASN A 90 7.35 -6.64 0.04
N ILE A 91 7.87 -6.16 -1.09
CA ILE A 91 9.25 -6.28 -1.56
C ILE A 91 9.64 -5.02 -2.33
N TYR A 92 10.94 -4.81 -2.54
CA TYR A 92 11.49 -3.75 -3.40
C TYR A 92 12.13 -4.41 -4.63
N GLY A 93 11.29 -4.62 -5.66
CA GLY A 93 11.65 -5.31 -6.90
C GLY A 93 12.43 -4.42 -7.85
N ASP A 94 11.84 -3.30 -8.25
CA ASP A 94 12.38 -2.24 -9.12
C ASP A 94 13.06 -2.80 -10.37
N THR A 95 12.38 -3.70 -11.06
CA THR A 95 13.00 -4.49 -12.13
C THR A 95 12.00 -4.88 -13.21
N ARG A 96 12.53 -5.04 -14.45
CA ARG A 96 11.80 -5.67 -15.55
C ARG A 96 12.20 -7.14 -15.76
N ASP A 97 13.02 -7.69 -14.86
CA ASP A 97 13.43 -9.10 -14.91
C ASP A 97 12.57 -9.93 -13.94
N PRO A 98 11.73 -10.85 -14.44
CA PRO A 98 10.91 -11.72 -13.60
C PRO A 98 11.69 -12.57 -12.60
N ALA A 99 12.94 -12.94 -12.94
CA ALA A 99 13.76 -13.73 -12.04
C ALA A 99 14.23 -12.90 -10.83
N VAL A 100 14.56 -11.63 -11.05
CA VAL A 100 14.91 -10.69 -9.96
C VAL A 100 13.69 -10.46 -9.07
N LEU A 101 12.52 -10.19 -9.64
CA LEU A 101 11.29 -9.98 -8.88
C LEU A 101 10.96 -11.22 -8.03
N SER A 102 11.03 -12.42 -8.62
CA SER A 102 10.81 -13.68 -7.89
C SER A 102 11.83 -13.90 -6.78
N ALA A 103 13.11 -13.54 -7.00
CA ALA A 103 14.16 -13.66 -6.00
C ALA A 103 13.93 -12.72 -4.80
N LYS A 104 13.39 -11.50 -5.02
CA LYS A 104 13.01 -10.58 -3.95
C LYS A 104 11.87 -11.14 -3.10
N TYR A 105 10.85 -11.74 -3.72
CA TYR A 105 9.81 -12.46 -3.00
C TYR A 105 10.36 -13.64 -2.20
N ALA A 106 11.31 -14.40 -2.75
CA ALA A 106 11.98 -15.49 -2.03
C ALA A 106 12.76 -14.98 -0.81
N GLN A 107 13.43 -13.84 -0.94
CA GLN A 107 14.16 -13.20 0.15
C GLN A 107 13.19 -12.77 1.27
N PHE A 108 12.05 -12.17 0.93
CA PHE A 108 11.02 -11.82 1.89
C PHE A 108 10.44 -13.05 2.60
N ALA A 109 10.11 -14.10 1.84
CA ALA A 109 9.63 -15.38 2.39
C ALA A 109 10.64 -16.05 3.34
N ALA A 110 11.93 -15.78 3.19
CA ALA A 110 12.97 -16.31 4.06
C ALA A 110 13.08 -15.58 5.41
N GLN A 111 12.46 -14.41 5.58
CA GLN A 111 12.50 -13.65 6.83
C GLN A 111 11.82 -14.42 7.97
N PRO A 112 12.53 -14.70 9.08
CA PRO A 112 11.98 -15.55 10.14
C PRO A 112 10.72 -14.99 10.79
N GLY A 113 10.64 -13.67 10.96
CA GLY A 113 9.48 -13.00 11.54
C GLY A 113 8.25 -13.09 10.64
N PHE A 114 8.41 -12.83 9.34
CA PHE A 114 7.35 -12.99 8.35
C PHE A 114 6.84 -14.44 8.28
N ARG A 115 7.73 -15.43 8.31
CA ARG A 115 7.33 -16.84 8.34
C ARG A 115 6.47 -17.15 9.56
N ARG A 116 6.90 -16.71 10.77
CA ARG A 116 6.09 -16.90 11.98
C ARG A 116 4.73 -16.21 11.90
N LEU A 117 4.65 -15.05 11.25
CA LEU A 117 3.37 -14.37 10.97
C LEU A 117 2.49 -15.28 10.12
N CYS A 118 2.98 -15.75 8.97
CA CYS A 118 2.21 -16.60 8.03
C CYS A 118 1.76 -17.93 8.67
N ASP A 119 2.58 -18.51 9.57
CA ASP A 119 2.23 -19.74 10.29
C ASP A 119 1.07 -19.55 11.27
N ARG A 120 0.89 -18.33 11.81
CA ARG A 120 -0.04 -18.06 12.91
C ARG A 120 -1.25 -17.24 12.51
N VAL A 121 -1.07 -16.28 11.65
CA VAL A 121 -2.05 -15.23 11.33
C VAL A 121 -2.50 -15.36 9.87
N PRO A 122 -3.80 -15.39 9.58
CA PRO A 122 -4.31 -15.25 8.21
C PRO A 122 -3.89 -13.92 7.59
N VAL A 123 -3.66 -13.92 6.28
CA VAL A 123 -3.12 -12.77 5.57
C VAL A 123 -3.98 -12.41 4.37
N LEU A 124 -4.20 -11.11 4.18
CA LEU A 124 -4.63 -10.49 2.91
C LEU A 124 -3.52 -9.56 2.43
N ALA A 125 -3.37 -9.43 1.11
CA ALA A 125 -2.33 -8.57 0.55
C ALA A 125 -2.82 -7.85 -0.71
N THR A 126 -2.37 -6.62 -0.87
CA THR A 126 -2.29 -5.91 -2.14
C THR A 126 -0.83 -5.59 -2.46
N TRP A 127 -0.57 -5.15 -3.67
CA TRP A 127 0.73 -4.63 -4.06
C TRP A 127 0.75 -3.10 -4.07
N ASP A 128 1.96 -2.54 -4.18
CA ASP A 128 2.19 -1.18 -4.64
C ASP A 128 3.26 -1.18 -5.75
N ASP A 129 3.94 -0.08 -6.04
CA ASP A 129 4.84 0.07 -7.19
C ASP A 129 6.06 -0.86 -7.12
N HIS A 130 6.70 -0.97 -5.97
CA HIS A 130 7.92 -1.77 -5.82
C HIS A 130 7.68 -3.27 -5.98
N ASP A 131 6.57 -3.81 -5.56
CA ASP A 131 6.21 -5.20 -5.81
C ASP A 131 5.39 -5.41 -7.10
N TYR A 132 4.80 -4.35 -7.66
CA TYR A 132 4.32 -4.32 -9.03
C TYR A 132 5.46 -4.36 -10.05
N GLY A 133 6.59 -3.64 -9.76
CA GLY A 133 7.82 -3.86 -10.47
C GLY A 133 8.74 -2.67 -10.74
N GLU A 134 8.26 -1.45 -10.85
CA GLU A 134 9.07 -0.23 -11.01
C GLU A 134 8.50 0.88 -10.13
N ASP A 135 9.41 1.65 -9.51
CA ASP A 135 9.13 2.82 -8.69
C ASP A 135 8.15 3.76 -9.41
N ASP A 136 7.08 4.12 -8.72
CA ASP A 136 6.00 4.97 -9.20
C ASP A 136 5.30 4.53 -10.52
N ALA A 137 5.44 3.28 -10.97
CA ALA A 137 4.88 2.81 -12.23
C ALA A 137 3.37 2.51 -12.17
N GLY A 138 2.72 2.64 -13.33
CA GLY A 138 1.31 2.37 -13.57
C GLY A 138 1.07 1.53 -14.83
N VAL A 139 0.08 1.91 -15.63
CA VAL A 139 -0.35 1.16 -16.83
C VAL A 139 0.78 0.98 -17.86
N GLU A 140 1.75 1.86 -17.86
CA GLU A 140 2.90 1.88 -18.77
C GLU A 140 3.94 0.78 -18.46
N TYR A 141 3.89 0.15 -17.28
CA TYR A 141 4.84 -0.89 -16.92
C TYR A 141 4.65 -2.15 -17.78
N PRO A 142 5.68 -2.55 -18.56
CA PRO A 142 5.51 -3.57 -19.59
C PRO A 142 5.39 -5.00 -19.05
N MET A 143 5.75 -5.23 -17.78
CA MET A 143 5.78 -6.58 -17.20
C MET A 143 4.61 -6.85 -16.24
N LYS A 144 3.59 -5.99 -16.22
CA LYS A 144 2.48 -6.03 -15.24
C LYS A 144 1.74 -7.36 -15.16
N GLU A 145 1.50 -8.04 -16.28
CA GLU A 145 0.86 -9.36 -16.28
C GLU A 145 1.79 -10.46 -15.73
N VAL A 146 3.10 -10.28 -15.87
CA VAL A 146 4.11 -11.18 -15.28
C VAL A 146 4.15 -10.97 -13.78
N SER A 147 4.21 -9.71 -13.33
CA SER A 147 4.17 -9.36 -11.91
C SER A 147 2.91 -9.88 -11.24
N GLN A 148 1.76 -9.75 -11.90
CA GLN A 148 0.49 -10.28 -11.41
C GLN A 148 0.56 -11.80 -11.17
N ARG A 149 1.15 -12.56 -12.10
CA ARG A 149 1.32 -14.00 -11.89
C ARG A 149 2.23 -14.30 -10.71
N ILE A 150 3.40 -13.62 -10.62
CA ILE A 150 4.37 -13.80 -9.54
C ILE A 150 3.72 -13.46 -8.19
N PHE A 151 3.01 -12.35 -8.10
CA PHE A 151 2.25 -11.94 -6.90
C PHE A 151 1.23 -13.00 -6.50
N CYS A 152 0.39 -13.44 -7.45
CA CYS A 152 -0.63 -14.45 -7.19
C CYS A 152 -0.04 -15.80 -6.77
N ASP A 153 1.09 -16.19 -7.35
CA ASP A 153 1.80 -17.41 -6.98
C ASP A 153 2.40 -17.30 -5.58
N PHE A 154 3.04 -16.18 -5.28
CA PHE A 154 3.64 -15.92 -3.97
C PHE A 154 2.61 -15.95 -2.86
N TRP A 155 1.48 -15.24 -3.01
CA TRP A 155 0.42 -15.17 -2.01
C TRP A 155 -0.50 -16.39 -2.04
N GLY A 156 -0.19 -17.42 -2.83
CA GLY A 156 -0.96 -18.67 -2.88
C GLY A 156 -2.39 -18.49 -3.36
N GLU A 157 -2.61 -17.57 -4.33
CA GLU A 157 -3.94 -17.41 -4.94
C GLU A 157 -4.38 -18.71 -5.62
N PRO A 158 -5.64 -19.18 -5.43
CA PRO A 158 -6.16 -20.35 -6.14
C PRO A 158 -6.05 -20.21 -7.65
N SER A 159 -6.00 -21.33 -8.35
CA SER A 159 -5.88 -21.33 -9.82
C SER A 159 -7.10 -20.72 -10.51
N ASP A 160 -8.27 -20.74 -9.86
CA ASP A 160 -9.54 -20.18 -10.32
C ASP A 160 -9.81 -18.76 -9.80
N SER A 161 -8.88 -18.18 -9.05
CA SER A 161 -9.02 -16.81 -8.54
C SER A 161 -9.12 -15.80 -9.69
N LEU A 162 -10.09 -14.89 -9.59
CA LEU A 162 -10.23 -13.77 -10.52
C LEU A 162 -9.02 -12.84 -10.54
N ARG A 163 -8.23 -12.80 -9.45
CA ARG A 163 -6.97 -12.04 -9.39
C ARG A 163 -5.91 -12.53 -10.39
N ARG A 164 -6.08 -13.74 -10.97
CA ARG A 164 -5.18 -14.31 -11.97
C ARG A 164 -5.56 -13.99 -13.42
N THR A 165 -6.80 -13.59 -13.66
CA THR A 165 -7.35 -13.51 -15.02
C THR A 165 -7.92 -12.16 -15.42
N ARG A 166 -8.20 -11.29 -14.46
CA ARG A 166 -8.68 -9.92 -14.73
C ARG A 166 -7.54 -8.92 -14.76
N ASP A 167 -7.82 -7.71 -15.21
CA ASP A 167 -6.86 -6.60 -15.29
C ASP A 167 -6.58 -6.04 -13.88
N GLY A 168 -5.65 -6.69 -13.17
CA GLY A 168 -5.23 -6.32 -11.82
C GLY A 168 -5.62 -7.30 -10.71
N ILE A 169 -5.06 -7.06 -9.52
CA ILE A 169 -5.17 -7.94 -8.35
C ILE A 169 -6.24 -7.51 -7.33
N TYR A 170 -7.09 -6.53 -7.64
CA TYR A 170 -8.11 -6.07 -6.70
C TYR A 170 -9.01 -7.19 -6.20
N ASP A 171 -9.45 -7.13 -4.94
CA ASP A 171 -10.29 -8.16 -4.34
C ASP A 171 -11.17 -7.63 -3.20
N ALA A 172 -12.17 -8.41 -2.82
CA ALA A 172 -13.02 -8.14 -1.68
C ALA A 172 -13.24 -9.40 -0.85
N VAL A 173 -13.05 -9.28 0.46
CA VAL A 173 -13.30 -10.37 1.41
C VAL A 173 -14.39 -9.92 2.37
N GLU A 174 -15.44 -10.74 2.52
CA GLU A 174 -16.55 -10.50 3.45
C GLU A 174 -16.52 -11.51 4.57
N PHE A 175 -16.44 -11.02 5.80
CA PHE A 175 -16.56 -11.83 7.02
C PHE A 175 -17.97 -11.65 7.58
N SER A 176 -18.59 -12.75 7.99
CA SER A 176 -19.97 -12.71 8.49
C SER A 176 -20.17 -13.69 9.64
N ALA A 177 -20.58 -13.17 10.80
CA ALA A 177 -20.95 -13.96 11.97
C ALA A 177 -21.98 -13.21 12.83
N GLY A 178 -22.90 -13.93 13.47
CA GLY A 178 -23.86 -13.36 14.39
C GLY A 178 -24.74 -12.25 13.81
N GLY A 179 -25.00 -12.26 12.50
CA GLY A 179 -25.75 -11.22 11.80
C GLY A 179 -24.96 -9.96 11.49
N ARG A 180 -23.68 -9.91 11.82
CA ARG A 180 -22.74 -8.82 11.52
C ARG A 180 -21.88 -9.12 10.31
N ARG A 181 -21.43 -8.08 9.62
CA ARG A 181 -20.60 -8.15 8.43
C ARG A 181 -19.45 -7.15 8.46
N LEU A 182 -18.25 -7.65 8.21
CA LEU A 182 -17.09 -6.86 7.85
C LEU A 182 -16.76 -7.08 6.39
N GLN A 183 -16.57 -6.01 5.64
CA GLN A 183 -16.07 -6.07 4.28
C GLN A 183 -14.66 -5.47 4.22
N VAL A 184 -13.70 -6.21 3.66
CA VAL A 184 -12.35 -5.73 3.35
C VAL A 184 -12.26 -5.56 1.84
N LEU A 185 -11.97 -4.36 1.38
CA LEU A 185 -11.80 -4.01 -0.04
C LEU A 185 -10.32 -3.73 -0.29
N LEU A 186 -9.73 -4.46 -1.24
CA LEU A 186 -8.33 -4.30 -1.65
C LEU A 186 -8.32 -3.82 -3.11
N PRO A 187 -8.30 -2.52 -3.38
CA PRO A 187 -8.13 -2.00 -4.74
C PRO A 187 -6.72 -2.28 -5.25
N ASP A 188 -6.59 -2.33 -6.57
CA ASP A 188 -5.33 -2.32 -7.29
C ASP A 188 -5.10 -0.92 -7.84
N LEU A 189 -4.07 -0.25 -7.38
CA LEU A 189 -3.78 1.15 -7.73
C LEU A 189 -2.67 1.28 -8.77
N ARG A 190 -2.23 0.18 -9.39
CA ARG A 190 -1.11 0.15 -10.32
C ARG A 190 -1.48 -0.31 -11.73
N PHE A 191 -2.18 -1.44 -11.86
CA PHE A 191 -2.37 -2.12 -13.15
C PHE A 191 -3.02 -1.26 -14.24
N ASN A 192 -3.99 -0.43 -13.87
CA ASN A 192 -4.74 0.45 -14.79
C ASN A 192 -4.46 1.94 -14.57
N ARG A 193 -3.55 2.28 -13.65
CA ARG A 193 -3.30 3.66 -13.29
C ARG A 193 -2.65 4.43 -14.43
N THR A 194 -3.27 5.53 -14.81
CA THR A 194 -2.67 6.52 -15.75
C THR A 194 -1.34 7.04 -15.19
N PRO A 195 -0.30 7.26 -16.03
CA PRO A 195 0.97 7.77 -15.56
C PRO A 195 0.83 9.05 -14.73
N LEU A 196 1.67 9.19 -13.72
CA LEU A 196 1.78 10.41 -12.90
C LEU A 196 2.25 11.59 -13.76
N ARG A 197 1.85 12.77 -13.33
CA ARG A 197 2.29 14.00 -13.96
C ARG A 197 3.37 14.66 -13.13
N MET A 198 4.58 14.77 -13.71
CA MET A 198 5.70 15.46 -13.11
C MET A 198 5.48 16.97 -13.08
N LEU A 199 5.97 17.64 -12.03
CA LEU A 199 6.05 19.09 -11.96
C LEU A 199 6.88 19.64 -13.15
N ASP A 200 6.39 20.71 -13.80
CA ASP A 200 7.20 21.47 -14.74
C ASP A 200 8.13 22.41 -13.97
N LEU A 201 9.38 22.03 -13.89
CA LEU A 201 10.43 22.79 -13.18
C LEU A 201 11.25 23.67 -14.15
N GLY A 202 10.75 23.92 -15.39
CA GLY A 202 11.44 24.73 -16.39
C GLY A 202 12.81 24.18 -16.79
N GLY A 203 12.94 22.85 -16.81
CA GLY A 203 14.17 22.14 -17.14
C GLY A 203 15.14 21.92 -15.98
N LYS A 204 14.82 22.38 -14.76
CA LYS A 204 15.59 22.01 -13.55
C LYS A 204 15.33 20.55 -13.17
N LYS A 205 16.33 19.91 -12.59
CA LYS A 205 16.15 18.62 -11.94
C LYS A 205 15.42 18.81 -10.59
N TYR A 206 14.63 17.83 -10.21
CA TYR A 206 13.90 17.86 -8.94
C TYR A 206 14.84 18.04 -7.74
N ASP A 207 15.95 17.29 -7.68
CA ASP A 207 16.92 17.35 -6.59
C ASP A 207 17.56 18.75 -6.44
N ASP A 208 17.92 19.38 -7.57
CA ASP A 208 18.47 20.74 -7.54
C ASP A 208 17.44 21.75 -7.01
N TRP A 209 16.18 21.57 -7.39
CA TRP A 209 15.08 22.42 -6.95
C TRP A 209 14.76 22.24 -5.47
N THR A 210 14.77 20.99 -4.96
CA THR A 210 14.54 20.72 -3.53
C THR A 210 15.62 21.35 -2.64
N VAL A 211 16.88 21.28 -3.05
CA VAL A 211 18.01 21.95 -2.35
C VAL A 211 17.80 23.47 -2.32
N GLU A 212 17.30 24.09 -3.40
CA GLU A 212 16.98 25.53 -3.41
C GLU A 212 15.88 25.86 -2.39
N LEU A 213 14.82 25.03 -2.31
CA LEU A 213 13.72 25.21 -1.37
C LEU A 213 14.19 25.08 0.08
N GLU A 214 14.98 24.06 0.39
CA GLU A 214 15.54 23.82 1.73
C GLU A 214 16.41 25.00 2.18
N ARG A 215 17.30 25.47 1.30
CA ARG A 215 18.13 26.67 1.58
C ARG A 215 17.30 27.92 1.83
N ALA A 216 16.14 28.01 1.21
CA ALA A 216 15.20 29.12 1.40
C ALA A 216 14.26 28.93 2.61
N GLY A 217 14.40 27.83 3.38
CA GLY A 217 13.51 27.48 4.49
C GLY A 217 12.07 27.24 4.05
N ARG A 218 11.86 26.80 2.81
CA ARG A 218 10.54 26.50 2.23
C ARG A 218 10.23 25.02 2.33
N PRO A 219 8.96 24.63 2.50
CA PRO A 219 8.55 23.23 2.40
C PRO A 219 8.96 22.62 1.06
N VAL A 220 9.38 21.37 1.09
CA VAL A 220 9.72 20.59 -0.10
C VAL A 220 8.51 19.68 -0.44
N PRO A 221 7.72 20.00 -1.47
CA PRO A 221 6.66 19.11 -1.95
C PRO A 221 7.27 17.97 -2.76
N GLY A 222 6.50 16.91 -3.02
CA GLY A 222 6.90 15.84 -3.93
C GLY A 222 7.03 16.30 -5.39
N PRO A 223 7.52 15.42 -6.28
CA PRO A 223 7.83 15.74 -7.67
C PRO A 223 6.61 15.82 -8.59
N TYR A 224 5.43 15.53 -8.07
CA TYR A 224 4.22 15.40 -8.89
C TYR A 224 3.30 16.60 -8.76
N GLU A 225 2.49 16.83 -9.80
CA GLU A 225 1.35 17.72 -9.78
C GLU A 225 0.04 16.91 -9.91
N ARG A 226 -1.08 17.53 -9.55
CA ARG A 226 -2.40 16.92 -9.81
C ARG A 226 -2.59 16.72 -11.30
N ASN A 227 -3.05 15.52 -11.68
CA ASN A 227 -3.32 15.25 -13.09
C ASN A 227 -4.56 16.05 -13.53
N PRO A 228 -4.45 16.98 -14.49
CA PRO A 228 -5.56 17.79 -14.95
C PRO A 228 -6.43 17.10 -16.00
N ASP A 229 -6.03 15.92 -16.48
CA ASP A 229 -6.81 15.17 -17.47
C ASP A 229 -8.02 14.53 -16.77
N PRO A 230 -9.26 14.89 -17.16
CA PRO A 230 -10.46 14.32 -16.57
C PRO A 230 -10.66 12.82 -16.90
N GLN A 231 -9.87 12.28 -17.81
CA GLN A 231 -9.87 10.85 -18.14
C GLN A 231 -8.78 10.07 -17.40
N ALA A 232 -7.90 10.77 -16.69
CA ALA A 232 -6.91 10.11 -15.86
C ALA A 232 -7.57 9.31 -14.74
N THR A 233 -7.11 8.08 -14.53
CA THR A 233 -7.72 7.17 -13.57
C THR A 233 -6.67 6.34 -12.82
N MET A 234 -6.97 5.99 -11.59
CA MET A 234 -6.21 5.01 -10.82
C MET A 234 -6.69 3.58 -11.08
N LEU A 235 -8.02 3.40 -11.21
CA LEU A 235 -8.62 2.06 -11.20
C LEU A 235 -8.96 1.53 -12.59
N GLY A 236 -9.20 2.40 -13.56
CA GLY A 236 -9.79 2.02 -14.83
C GLY A 236 -11.28 1.61 -14.73
N ALA A 237 -11.95 1.54 -15.88
CA ALA A 237 -13.41 1.41 -15.92
C ALA A 237 -13.95 0.12 -15.28
N ARG A 238 -13.28 -1.03 -15.50
CA ARG A 238 -13.72 -2.33 -14.97
C ARG A 238 -13.63 -2.42 -13.46
N GLN A 239 -12.52 -1.94 -12.90
CA GLN A 239 -12.35 -1.95 -11.45
C GLN A 239 -13.29 -0.95 -10.77
N TRP A 240 -13.58 0.20 -11.40
CA TRP A 240 -14.60 1.12 -10.91
C TRP A 240 -15.98 0.48 -10.84
N GLN A 241 -16.43 -0.24 -11.87
CA GLN A 241 -17.69 -0.97 -11.84
C GLN A 241 -17.74 -2.01 -10.70
N TRP A 242 -16.63 -2.71 -10.51
CA TRP A 242 -16.49 -3.67 -9.42
C TRP A 242 -16.57 -2.97 -8.04
N LEU A 243 -15.84 -1.86 -7.85
CA LEU A 243 -15.82 -1.15 -6.56
C LEU A 243 -17.19 -0.59 -6.20
N GLU A 244 -17.88 0.02 -7.15
CA GLU A 244 -19.24 0.53 -6.95
C GLU A 244 -20.22 -0.60 -6.57
N ALA A 245 -20.11 -1.77 -7.21
CA ALA A 245 -20.90 -2.94 -6.87
C ALA A 245 -20.55 -3.49 -5.46
N GLN A 246 -19.29 -3.45 -5.06
CA GLN A 246 -18.88 -3.84 -3.70
C GLN A 246 -19.39 -2.86 -2.64
N LEU A 247 -19.31 -1.56 -2.88
CA LEU A 247 -19.81 -0.54 -1.97
C LEU A 247 -21.34 -0.61 -1.74
N ALA A 248 -22.09 -1.11 -2.74
CA ALA A 248 -23.53 -1.34 -2.63
C ALA A 248 -23.90 -2.53 -1.72
N ARG A 249 -22.96 -3.43 -1.41
CA ARG A 249 -23.24 -4.59 -0.54
C ARG A 249 -23.42 -4.13 0.90
N PRO A 250 -24.33 -4.74 1.68
CA PRO A 250 -24.50 -4.37 3.08
C PRO A 250 -23.30 -4.79 3.92
N ALA A 251 -22.79 -3.90 4.77
CA ALA A 251 -21.81 -4.20 5.81
C ALA A 251 -21.97 -3.26 6.99
N ASP A 252 -21.60 -3.72 8.20
CA ASP A 252 -21.59 -2.93 9.42
C ASP A 252 -20.29 -2.12 9.54
N LEU A 253 -19.21 -2.66 9.03
CA LEU A 253 -17.89 -2.03 8.95
C LEU A 253 -17.24 -2.36 7.60
N ARG A 254 -16.55 -1.38 7.01
CA ARG A 254 -15.75 -1.55 5.81
C ARG A 254 -14.33 -1.08 6.05
N VAL A 255 -13.37 -1.89 5.64
CA VAL A 255 -11.95 -1.55 5.57
C VAL A 255 -11.58 -1.41 4.10
N PHE A 256 -11.24 -0.20 3.68
CA PHE A 256 -10.71 0.10 2.35
C PHE A 256 -9.18 0.09 2.43
N ALA A 257 -8.59 -1.05 2.11
CA ALA A 257 -7.15 -1.31 2.22
C ALA A 257 -6.44 -0.86 0.94
N SER A 258 -6.12 0.42 0.90
CA SER A 258 -5.44 1.12 -0.20
C SER A 258 -3.93 1.05 -0.04
N SER A 259 -3.16 0.90 -1.13
CA SER A 259 -1.71 1.05 -1.04
C SER A 259 -1.32 2.51 -0.86
N LEU A 260 -2.03 3.45 -1.50
CA LEU A 260 -1.78 4.90 -1.42
C LEU A 260 -2.76 5.60 -0.47
N GLN A 261 -2.34 6.74 0.08
CA GLN A 261 -3.19 7.59 0.93
C GLN A 261 -4.45 8.05 0.19
N VAL A 262 -5.60 7.84 0.84
CA VAL A 262 -6.94 8.19 0.29
C VAL A 262 -7.36 9.59 0.71
N VAL A 263 -7.16 9.91 1.98
CA VAL A 263 -7.73 11.10 2.61
C VAL A 263 -6.72 12.24 2.72
N ALA A 264 -5.42 11.95 2.74
CA ALA A 264 -4.39 12.99 2.84
C ALA A 264 -4.61 14.11 1.84
N ASP A 265 -4.30 15.34 2.24
CA ASP A 265 -4.26 16.48 1.31
C ASP A 265 -3.16 16.23 0.27
N PHE A 266 -3.20 16.95 -0.85
CA PHE A 266 -2.24 16.68 -1.92
C PHE A 266 -0.79 16.94 -1.47
N PRO A 267 0.04 15.88 -1.29
CA PRO A 267 1.39 16.02 -0.74
C PRO A 267 2.46 16.34 -1.81
N GLY A 268 2.10 16.29 -3.09
CA GLY A 268 3.04 16.33 -4.20
C GLY A 268 3.74 14.98 -4.46
N TRP A 269 3.47 13.98 -3.64
CA TRP A 269 3.83 12.56 -3.81
C TRP A 269 2.62 11.76 -4.27
N GLU A 270 2.74 10.45 -4.42
CA GLU A 270 1.62 9.61 -4.80
C GLU A 270 0.50 9.63 -3.74
N ALA A 271 -0.70 9.80 -4.20
CA ALA A 271 -1.92 9.72 -3.39
C ALA A 271 -3.16 9.66 -4.30
N TRP A 272 -4.32 9.29 -3.79
CA TRP A 272 -5.58 9.42 -4.54
C TRP A 272 -5.85 10.83 -5.04
N THR A 273 -5.36 11.84 -4.34
CA THR A 273 -5.54 13.25 -4.67
C THR A 273 -4.70 13.71 -5.88
N ASN A 274 -3.80 12.88 -6.45
CA ASN A 274 -3.22 13.13 -7.78
C ASN A 274 -4.27 13.04 -8.88
N TYR A 275 -5.32 12.23 -8.70
CA TYR A 275 -6.40 11.95 -9.64
C TYR A 275 -7.71 12.51 -9.09
N ALA A 276 -7.91 13.82 -9.24
CA ALA A 276 -9.01 14.53 -8.59
C ALA A 276 -10.39 13.95 -8.94
N GLU A 277 -10.61 13.57 -10.20
CA GLU A 277 -11.87 12.99 -10.67
C GLU A 277 -12.12 11.60 -10.04
N ASP A 278 -11.12 10.74 -10.00
CA ASP A 278 -11.23 9.42 -9.37
C ASP A 278 -11.45 9.55 -7.85
N HIS A 279 -10.77 10.48 -7.19
CA HIS A 279 -10.99 10.76 -5.77
C HIS A 279 -12.42 11.25 -5.50
N GLN A 280 -12.93 12.20 -6.31
CA GLN A 280 -14.32 12.67 -6.20
C GLN A 280 -15.31 11.54 -6.48
N ARG A 281 -15.04 10.69 -7.47
CA ARG A 281 -15.86 9.53 -7.79
C ARG A 281 -15.95 8.56 -6.63
N LEU A 282 -14.84 8.30 -5.91
CA LEU A 282 -14.86 7.46 -4.70
C LEU A 282 -15.78 8.06 -3.64
N LEU A 283 -15.64 9.36 -3.33
CA LEU A 283 -16.49 10.03 -2.36
C LEU A 283 -17.98 10.01 -2.76
N GLN A 284 -18.26 10.18 -4.05
CA GLN A 284 -19.62 10.10 -4.59
C GLN A 284 -20.16 8.66 -4.54
N ALA A 285 -19.35 7.65 -4.84
CA ALA A 285 -19.74 6.24 -4.73
C ALA A 285 -20.08 5.86 -3.28
N ILE A 286 -19.25 6.26 -2.30
CA ILE A 286 -19.53 6.07 -0.87
C ILE A 286 -20.89 6.69 -0.50
N ARG A 287 -21.18 7.90 -0.98
CA ARG A 287 -22.46 8.59 -0.72
C ARG A 287 -23.64 7.89 -1.40
N SER A 288 -23.55 7.66 -2.72
CA SER A 288 -24.66 7.15 -3.53
C SER A 288 -25.03 5.71 -3.19
N GLN A 289 -24.04 4.88 -2.87
CA GLN A 289 -24.25 3.49 -2.45
C GLN A 289 -24.57 3.37 -0.95
N ARG A 290 -24.60 4.50 -0.23
CA ARG A 290 -24.80 4.53 1.25
C ARG A 290 -23.82 3.57 1.95
N ALA A 291 -22.56 3.58 1.52
CA ALA A 291 -21.49 2.71 2.04
C ALA A 291 -21.09 3.15 3.45
N ASN A 292 -21.93 2.80 4.45
CA ASN A 292 -21.70 3.14 5.85
C ASN A 292 -20.51 2.38 6.44
N GLY A 293 -19.91 2.92 7.49
CA GLY A 293 -18.87 2.27 8.27
C GLY A 293 -17.54 2.11 7.54
N LEU A 294 -17.24 2.91 6.50
CA LEU A 294 -16.00 2.80 5.77
C LEU A 294 -14.89 3.61 6.45
N LEU A 295 -13.78 2.96 6.67
CA LEU A 295 -12.49 3.56 7.03
C LEU A 295 -11.42 3.08 6.06
N CYS A 296 -10.41 3.93 5.78
CA CYS A 296 -9.31 3.64 4.90
C CYS A 296 -8.08 3.24 5.71
N LEU A 297 -7.30 2.31 5.15
CA LEU A 297 -5.94 2.00 5.54
C LEU A 297 -5.05 2.32 4.35
N SER A 298 -3.84 2.85 4.60
CA SER A 298 -2.93 3.22 3.52
C SER A 298 -1.46 2.96 3.84
N GLY A 299 -0.64 2.89 2.81
CA GLY A 299 0.79 2.59 2.82
C GLY A 299 1.63 3.63 2.08
N ASP A 300 2.68 3.22 1.37
CA ASP A 300 3.56 3.94 0.46
C ASP A 300 4.50 4.98 1.12
N THR A 301 4.03 5.76 2.05
CA THR A 301 4.62 7.05 2.46
C THR A 301 5.86 6.96 3.34
N HIS A 302 6.24 5.78 3.83
CA HIS A 302 7.37 5.54 4.75
C HIS A 302 7.26 6.25 6.11
N TYR A 303 6.05 6.60 6.53
CA TYR A 303 5.69 7.10 7.87
C TYR A 303 4.27 6.67 8.21
N ALA A 304 3.83 6.95 9.43
CA ALA A 304 2.46 6.71 9.84
C ALA A 304 1.76 7.99 10.27
N GLU A 305 0.48 8.11 9.93
CA GLU A 305 -0.38 9.19 10.37
C GLU A 305 -1.87 8.79 10.39
N ALA A 306 -2.68 9.55 11.11
CA ALA A 306 -4.13 9.52 10.97
C ALA A 306 -4.59 10.79 10.24
N SER A 307 -5.43 10.64 9.23
CA SER A 307 -6.04 11.75 8.48
C SER A 307 -7.56 11.65 8.51
N CYS A 308 -8.23 12.80 8.52
CA CYS A 308 -9.69 12.85 8.53
C CYS A 308 -10.22 13.93 7.60
N LEU A 309 -10.98 13.53 6.58
CA LEU A 309 -11.74 14.42 5.71
C LEU A 309 -13.16 14.62 6.27
N ARG A 310 -13.51 15.88 6.61
CA ARG A 310 -14.80 16.23 7.24
C ARG A 310 -15.74 17.03 6.35
N THR A 311 -15.23 17.56 5.24
CA THR A 311 -15.99 18.41 4.33
C THR A 311 -16.21 17.72 2.99
N ASN A 312 -17.40 17.93 2.40
CA ASN A 312 -17.79 17.32 1.11
C ASN A 312 -17.80 15.78 1.12
N VAL A 313 -17.94 15.18 2.29
CA VAL A 313 -18.05 13.73 2.51
C VAL A 313 -19.39 13.38 3.16
N PRO A 314 -19.88 12.15 3.02
CA PRO A 314 -21.14 11.73 3.62
C PRO A 314 -21.08 11.63 5.17
N TYR A 315 -19.90 11.43 5.72
CA TYR A 315 -19.54 11.37 7.15
C TYR A 315 -18.01 11.57 7.27
N PRO A 316 -17.44 11.80 8.47
CA PRO A 316 -16.00 11.93 8.62
C PRO A 316 -15.27 10.69 8.08
N LEU A 317 -14.56 10.87 6.98
CA LEU A 317 -13.79 9.79 6.35
C LEU A 317 -12.38 9.74 6.93
N TRP A 318 -12.05 8.63 7.57
CA TRP A 318 -10.76 8.40 8.21
C TRP A 318 -9.86 7.56 7.34
N ASP A 319 -8.57 7.89 7.38
CA ASP A 319 -7.48 7.15 6.73
C ASP A 319 -6.35 6.97 7.75
N PHE A 320 -5.97 5.73 7.98
CA PHE A 320 -4.88 5.35 8.88
C PHE A 320 -3.74 4.83 8.03
N THR A 321 -2.73 5.68 7.87
CA THR A 321 -1.49 5.31 7.18
C THR A 321 -0.56 4.60 8.15
N SER A 322 -0.06 3.42 7.76
CA SER A 322 1.01 2.72 8.46
C SER A 322 1.96 2.14 7.42
N SER A 323 3.01 2.88 7.17
CA SER A 323 3.93 2.66 6.07
C SER A 323 5.37 2.73 6.58
N GLY A 324 5.79 1.68 7.25
CA GLY A 324 7.10 1.67 7.89
C GLY A 324 7.38 0.35 8.59
N LEU A 325 7.04 -0.79 7.96
CA LEU A 325 7.39 -2.08 8.54
C LEU A 325 8.92 -2.20 8.71
N THR A 326 9.68 -1.69 7.72
CA THR A 326 11.14 -1.58 7.80
C THR A 326 11.68 -0.27 7.21
N GLU A 327 11.04 0.22 6.14
CA GLU A 327 11.49 1.42 5.45
C GLU A 327 10.79 2.64 6.02
N THR A 328 11.56 3.62 6.49
CA THR A 328 11.03 4.87 7.06
C THR A 328 11.70 6.08 6.45
N TRP A 329 10.97 7.19 6.38
CA TRP A 329 11.46 8.43 5.79
C TRP A 329 11.38 9.60 6.76
N PRO A 330 12.48 10.39 6.92
CA PRO A 330 12.51 11.50 7.87
C PRO A 330 11.70 12.72 7.42
N VAL A 331 11.41 12.85 6.12
CA VAL A 331 10.66 13.98 5.58
C VAL A 331 9.16 13.72 5.73
N LEU A 332 8.45 14.71 6.23
CA LEU A 332 7.01 14.66 6.41
C LEU A 332 6.34 15.72 5.51
N PRO A 333 5.64 15.30 4.45
CA PRO A 333 4.90 16.23 3.60
C PRO A 333 3.81 16.97 4.38
N PRO A 334 3.46 18.20 3.97
CA PRO A 334 2.33 18.91 4.55
C PRO A 334 1.03 18.14 4.29
N ASN A 335 0.18 18.03 5.31
CA ASN A 335 -1.14 17.44 5.20
C ASN A 335 -2.10 18.18 6.15
N SER A 336 -2.98 19.00 5.59
CA SER A 336 -3.95 19.80 6.35
C SER A 336 -5.05 18.95 7.01
N ARG A 337 -5.16 17.67 6.64
CA ARG A 337 -6.15 16.72 7.15
C ARG A 337 -5.59 15.80 8.23
N ARG A 338 -4.29 15.92 8.55
CA ARG A 338 -3.65 15.15 9.62
C ARG A 338 -4.27 15.46 10.97
N VAL A 339 -4.52 14.42 11.74
CA VAL A 339 -5.07 14.49 13.10
C VAL A 339 -3.99 14.04 14.09
N GLY A 340 -3.50 14.95 14.90
CA GLY A 340 -2.36 14.70 15.78
C GLY A 340 -1.01 14.73 15.05
N GLU A 341 -0.05 14.03 15.59
CA GLU A 341 1.31 13.94 15.04
C GLU A 341 1.50 12.70 14.19
N ALA A 342 2.43 12.75 13.23
CA ALA A 342 2.88 11.61 12.46
C ALA A 342 4.01 10.87 13.18
N TRP A 343 4.17 9.57 12.89
CA TRP A 343 5.25 8.73 13.41
C TRP A 343 6.16 8.30 12.26
N ARG A 344 7.48 8.50 12.39
CA ARG A 344 8.47 8.33 11.30
C ARG A 344 9.50 7.24 11.58
N GLU A 345 9.26 6.41 12.56
CA GLU A 345 10.09 5.25 12.88
C GLU A 345 9.34 3.96 12.54
N PRO A 346 9.98 2.78 12.56
CA PRO A 346 9.30 1.53 12.23
C PRO A 346 8.00 1.33 13.00
N ASN A 347 6.96 0.94 12.26
CA ASN A 347 5.60 0.92 12.77
C ASN A 347 4.71 -0.12 12.08
N PHE A 348 3.61 -0.46 12.73
CA PHE A 348 2.47 -1.18 12.17
C PHE A 348 1.16 -0.61 12.69
N GLY A 349 0.11 -0.71 11.90
CA GLY A 349 -1.23 -0.34 12.29
C GLY A 349 -1.98 -1.50 12.95
N LEU A 350 -2.92 -1.19 13.86
CA LEU A 350 -3.78 -2.16 14.51
C LEU A 350 -5.20 -1.59 14.67
N LEU A 351 -6.19 -2.26 14.09
CA LEU A 351 -7.60 -2.03 14.40
C LEU A 351 -8.03 -3.02 15.48
N GLN A 352 -8.54 -2.50 16.59
CA GLN A 352 -9.26 -3.29 17.60
C GLN A 352 -10.75 -3.03 17.42
N ILE A 353 -11.52 -4.09 17.14
CA ILE A 353 -12.93 -4.00 16.75
C ILE A 353 -13.79 -4.66 17.82
N ASP A 354 -14.68 -3.87 18.40
CA ASP A 354 -15.67 -4.35 19.37
C ASP A 354 -17.03 -4.55 18.67
N TRP A 355 -17.44 -5.82 18.56
CA TRP A 355 -18.69 -6.27 17.96
C TRP A 355 -19.81 -6.49 18.99
N SER A 356 -19.57 -6.24 20.29
CA SER A 356 -20.47 -6.61 21.37
C SER A 356 -21.78 -5.80 21.42
N ASP A 357 -21.75 -4.53 20.97
CA ASP A 357 -22.92 -3.67 20.94
C ASP A 357 -23.79 -3.99 19.69
N PRO A 358 -25.05 -4.46 19.85
CA PRO A 358 -25.90 -4.78 18.70
C PRO A 358 -26.25 -3.57 17.83
N ALA A 359 -26.13 -2.34 18.33
CA ALA A 359 -26.46 -1.12 17.62
C ALA A 359 -25.28 -0.44 16.93
N ALA A 360 -24.04 -0.78 17.31
CA ALA A 360 -22.84 -0.11 16.83
C ALA A 360 -21.63 -1.04 16.76
N VAL A 361 -20.66 -0.70 15.91
CA VAL A 361 -19.33 -1.26 15.92
C VAL A 361 -18.37 -0.18 16.41
N ARG A 362 -17.58 -0.48 17.44
CA ARG A 362 -16.53 0.45 17.90
C ARG A 362 -15.18 -0.01 17.40
N VAL A 363 -14.41 0.92 16.90
CA VAL A 363 -13.06 0.66 16.39
C VAL A 363 -12.07 1.55 17.13
N THR A 364 -11.06 0.93 17.73
CA THR A 364 -9.86 1.65 18.18
C THR A 364 -8.76 1.40 17.15
N ALA A 365 -8.43 2.43 16.38
CA ALA A 365 -7.37 2.41 15.39
C ALA A 365 -6.08 2.94 16.01
N GLN A 366 -5.01 2.16 15.95
CA GLN A 366 -3.72 2.48 16.54
C GLN A 366 -2.60 2.34 15.51
N VAL A 367 -1.55 3.14 15.68
CA VAL A 367 -0.22 2.87 15.13
C VAL A 367 0.68 2.53 16.32
N ARG A 368 1.44 1.46 16.20
CA ARG A 368 2.37 0.96 17.21
C ARG A 368 3.77 0.83 16.64
N ASP A 369 4.78 1.04 17.49
CA ASP A 369 6.19 0.86 17.13
C ASP A 369 6.71 -0.55 17.43
N VAL A 370 8.02 -0.75 17.20
CA VAL A 370 8.72 -2.03 17.44
C VAL A 370 8.68 -2.49 18.91
N THR A 371 8.38 -1.60 19.85
CA THR A 371 8.24 -1.92 21.29
C THR A 371 6.78 -2.19 21.68
N SER A 372 5.86 -2.19 20.73
CA SER A 372 4.41 -2.25 20.91
C SER A 372 3.79 -1.01 21.58
N ALA A 373 4.57 0.07 21.75
CA ALA A 373 4.05 1.33 22.28
C ALA A 373 3.09 1.98 21.27
N VAL A 374 1.97 2.47 21.78
CA VAL A 374 0.97 3.19 20.97
C VAL A 374 1.50 4.61 20.68
N ARG A 375 1.62 4.95 19.41
CA ARG A 375 2.09 6.26 18.92
C ARG A 375 0.97 7.13 18.40
N ILE A 376 -0.04 6.51 17.78
CA ILE A 376 -1.25 7.18 17.31
C ILE A 376 -2.43 6.35 17.79
N GLU A 377 -3.49 6.99 18.28
CA GLU A 377 -4.75 6.33 18.64
C GLU A 377 -5.94 7.19 18.25
N GLN A 378 -6.93 6.58 17.60
CA GLN A 378 -8.24 7.18 17.33
C GLN A 378 -9.32 6.17 17.67
N ARG A 379 -10.42 6.66 18.25
CA ARG A 379 -11.60 5.85 18.59
C ARG A 379 -12.77 6.28 17.73
N LEU A 380 -13.39 5.32 17.07
CA LEU A 380 -14.47 5.52 16.12
C LEU A 380 -15.70 4.72 16.55
N ASP A 381 -16.87 5.29 16.28
CA ASP A 381 -18.15 4.60 16.43
C ASP A 381 -18.84 4.55 15.05
N SER A 382 -19.30 3.38 14.64
CA SER A 382 -19.93 3.20 13.33
C SER A 382 -21.21 4.04 13.15
N ARG A 383 -21.80 4.54 14.23
CA ARG A 383 -22.94 5.48 14.18
C ARG A 383 -22.55 6.83 13.58
N GLU A 384 -21.29 7.25 13.78
CA GLU A 384 -20.74 8.49 13.22
C GLU A 384 -20.30 8.32 11.75
N LEU A 385 -20.24 7.07 11.26
CA LEU A 385 -19.81 6.69 9.92
C LEU A 385 -21.01 6.28 9.05
N ARG A 386 -22.11 7.03 9.12
CA ARG A 386 -23.33 6.75 8.36
C ARG A 386 -23.71 7.90 7.45
N VAL A 387 -24.14 7.57 6.24
CA VAL A 387 -24.62 8.55 5.25
C VAL A 387 -25.94 9.16 5.77
N GLY A 388 -25.88 10.47 6.08
CA GLY A 388 -27.04 11.22 6.60
C GLY A 388 -27.18 11.19 8.13
N SER A 389 -26.07 10.84 8.85
CA SER A 389 -26.00 11.03 10.30
C SER A 389 -25.74 12.47 10.67
#